data_aab0f842a4589330b51f41ded9af80e2
#
_entry.id   aab0f842a4589330b51f41ded9af80e2
#
_cell.length_a   1.000
_cell.length_b   1.000
_cell.length_c   1.000
_cell.angle_alpha   90.00
_cell.angle_beta   90.00
_cell.angle_gamma   90.00
#
_symmetry.space_group_name_H-M   'P 1'
#
loop_
_entity.id
_entity.type
_entity.pdbx_description
1 polymer ?
#
loop_
_entity_poly.entity_id
_entity_poly.type
_entity_poly.pdbx_seq_one_letter_code
_entity_poly.pdbx_strand_id
1 'polypeptide(L)'
;MKKILQASLSAALLLSLVGCGSTKEEAVYQDSIDAYVNEIDMDYAYDFTKTLSTDTSLHDNSLGFRTSGSDAEHRTANYLAKEMKAIGLKNVEKISVNVDKWQYNDASLTIEGTDIDLMPVSYMVNGTDENGITAQIVDCGTGFAKDYEGKDVEGKIALVGVDQYNESWIGGYIYEAYEHGAKALVTYDLDGYGRFSDDDHQIQDVCAEDIMPTTIITMSEYKQIKKALKQGHDMATLKVDSVMEEGNGTSYDVVGYIPGKSHDQQIIFAGHYDMYFTGFQDDCSAIGTIMSMAKTMIDSGYVPENDIVVVAHGAEEWGATGTEFDWTRGAYELINNVHPEWANKTLALFNFELDAYDDGGDTFMVTCVPEYASLVKNLVDSGALNGAVKEYKNGISTKTYDTTTMEDGVSYRNAGVPYFLNTTDTCSGETQEDGEYTWTQLHYHTESDNTDTYSEKVMKANIAVFGSMAIAIDQLPAMSLNMQATIDDLKESFNEDLASEAGVSKKDW
;
A
#
# COMPACT_ATOMS: atom_id res chain seq x y z
N MET A 1 13.06 -38.06 -45.88
CA MET A 1 11.58 -37.96 -45.82
C MET A 1 11.03 -37.65 -44.43
N LYS A 2 11.48 -38.31 -43.33
CA LYS A 2 10.95 -37.99 -41.98
C LYS A 2 11.24 -36.55 -41.47
N LYS A 3 12.36 -35.93 -41.85
CA LYS A 3 12.69 -34.55 -41.40
C LYS A 3 11.91 -33.46 -42.17
N ILE A 4 11.46 -33.74 -43.39
CA ILE A 4 10.65 -32.81 -44.19
C ILE A 4 9.19 -32.85 -43.71
N LEU A 5 8.71 -33.98 -43.20
CA LEU A 5 7.35 -34.07 -42.66
C LEU A 5 7.21 -33.38 -41.29
N GLN A 6 8.27 -33.35 -40.47
CA GLN A 6 8.26 -32.61 -39.22
C GLN A 6 8.32 -31.10 -39.39
N ALA A 7 9.08 -30.61 -40.38
CA ALA A 7 9.14 -29.18 -40.71
C ALA A 7 7.81 -28.65 -41.30
N SER A 8 7.11 -29.49 -42.09
CA SER A 8 5.80 -29.11 -42.64
C SER A 8 4.65 -29.16 -41.63
N LEU A 9 4.72 -30.03 -40.62
CA LEU A 9 3.73 -30.02 -39.50
C LEU A 9 3.93 -28.81 -38.56
N SER A 10 5.19 -28.45 -38.26
CA SER A 10 5.49 -27.27 -37.45
C SER A 10 5.13 -25.96 -38.14
N ALA A 11 5.33 -25.87 -39.49
CA ALA A 11 4.92 -24.71 -40.28
C ALA A 11 3.38 -24.61 -40.45
N ALA A 12 2.67 -25.75 -40.48
CA ALA A 12 1.23 -25.78 -40.56
C ALA A 12 0.57 -25.41 -39.21
N LEU A 13 1.20 -25.77 -38.07
CA LEU A 13 0.74 -25.31 -36.72
C LEU A 13 1.01 -23.81 -36.49
N LEU A 14 2.13 -23.28 -36.99
CA LEU A 14 2.45 -21.85 -36.91
C LEU A 14 1.58 -20.96 -37.84
N LEU A 15 1.12 -21.51 -38.98
CA LEU A 15 0.23 -20.79 -39.90
C LEU A 15 -1.27 -20.89 -39.50
N SER A 16 -1.65 -21.81 -38.64
CA SER A 16 -2.98 -21.88 -38.09
C SER A 16 -3.21 -20.98 -36.85
N LEU A 17 -2.12 -20.43 -36.28
CA LEU A 17 -2.21 -19.46 -35.15
C LEU A 17 -2.17 -17.99 -35.63
N VAL A 18 -1.97 -17.71 -36.92
CA VAL A 18 -1.92 -16.35 -37.46
C VAL A 18 -3.17 -15.97 -38.27
N GLY A 19 -4.17 -16.80 -38.32
CA GLY A 19 -5.32 -16.52 -39.16
C GLY A 19 -6.61 -17.14 -38.68
N CYS A 20 -7.20 -16.56 -37.68
CA CYS A 20 -8.60 -16.42 -37.35
C CYS A 20 -8.74 -16.14 -35.83
N GLY A 21 -8.30 -14.99 -35.38
CA GLY A 21 -8.88 -14.34 -34.24
C GLY A 21 -10.30 -13.95 -34.64
N SER A 22 -11.25 -14.78 -34.31
CA SER A 22 -12.58 -14.58 -34.81
C SER A 22 -13.31 -13.54 -33.97
N THR A 23 -13.96 -12.63 -34.67
CA THR A 23 -15.02 -11.70 -34.21
C THR A 23 -16.05 -12.28 -33.23
N LYS A 24 -16.01 -13.58 -32.94
CA LYS A 24 -16.94 -14.27 -32.05
C LYS A 24 -16.44 -14.40 -30.60
N GLU A 25 -15.13 -14.58 -30.38
CA GLU A 25 -14.54 -14.64 -29.03
C GLU A 25 -14.38 -13.24 -28.44
N GLU A 26 -13.92 -12.28 -29.25
CA GLU A 26 -13.92 -10.86 -28.85
C GLU A 26 -15.31 -10.34 -28.50
N ALA A 27 -16.37 -10.79 -29.18
CA ALA A 27 -17.74 -10.42 -28.87
C ALA A 27 -18.22 -10.97 -27.51
N VAL A 28 -17.74 -12.13 -27.06
CA VAL A 28 -18.22 -12.76 -25.82
C VAL A 28 -17.73 -12.03 -24.58
N TYR A 29 -16.45 -11.69 -24.49
CA TYR A 29 -15.96 -10.93 -23.34
C TYR A 29 -16.36 -9.45 -23.39
N GLN A 30 -16.57 -8.88 -24.59
CA GLN A 30 -17.04 -7.50 -24.71
C GLN A 30 -18.45 -7.34 -24.13
N ASP A 31 -19.36 -8.26 -24.42
CA ASP A 31 -20.70 -8.24 -23.82
C ASP A 31 -20.62 -8.34 -22.28
N SER A 32 -19.70 -9.15 -21.77
CA SER A 32 -19.47 -9.28 -20.33
C SER A 32 -18.88 -8.01 -19.70
N ILE A 33 -17.90 -7.38 -20.39
CA ILE A 33 -17.32 -6.10 -19.98
C ILE A 33 -18.38 -5.00 -19.98
N ASP A 34 -19.19 -4.90 -21.04
CA ASP A 34 -20.24 -3.90 -21.14
C ASP A 34 -21.28 -4.06 -20.02
N ALA A 35 -21.67 -5.30 -19.72
CA ALA A 35 -22.57 -5.60 -18.60
C ALA A 35 -21.94 -5.19 -17.27
N TYR A 36 -20.69 -5.55 -17.04
CA TYR A 36 -19.93 -5.20 -15.83
C TYR A 36 -19.84 -3.67 -15.64
N VAL A 37 -19.39 -2.94 -16.66
CA VAL A 37 -19.21 -1.47 -16.56
C VAL A 37 -20.53 -0.75 -16.31
N ASN A 38 -21.65 -1.28 -16.83
CA ASN A 38 -22.97 -0.68 -16.60
C ASN A 38 -23.54 -0.94 -15.20
N GLU A 39 -23.05 -1.95 -14.48
CA GLU A 39 -23.51 -2.29 -13.11
C GLU A 39 -22.62 -1.66 -12.01
N ILE A 40 -21.61 -0.85 -12.35
CA ILE A 40 -20.74 -0.21 -11.35
C ILE A 40 -21.58 0.74 -10.48
N ASP A 41 -21.54 0.48 -9.18
CA ASP A 41 -22.27 1.22 -8.14
C ASP A 41 -21.27 2.08 -7.35
N MET A 42 -21.13 3.35 -7.74
CA MET A 42 -20.18 4.28 -7.08
C MET A 42 -20.66 4.74 -5.71
N ASP A 43 -21.97 4.74 -5.46
CA ASP A 43 -22.48 5.03 -4.11
C ASP A 43 -22.04 3.94 -3.13
N TYR A 44 -22.11 2.66 -3.54
CA TYR A 44 -21.57 1.56 -2.73
C TYR A 44 -20.06 1.69 -2.53
N ALA A 45 -19.30 1.97 -3.59
CA ALA A 45 -17.84 2.09 -3.53
C ALA A 45 -17.42 3.16 -2.51
N TYR A 46 -18.00 4.36 -2.63
CA TYR A 46 -17.70 5.47 -1.73
C TYR A 46 -18.16 5.20 -0.29
N ASP A 47 -19.41 4.77 -0.10
CA ASP A 47 -19.97 4.55 1.24
C ASP A 47 -19.21 3.45 2.00
N PHE A 48 -18.74 2.42 1.28
CA PHE A 48 -17.96 1.34 1.87
C PHE A 48 -16.56 1.85 2.29
N THR A 49 -15.83 2.51 1.39
CA THR A 49 -14.53 3.14 1.68
C THR A 49 -14.64 4.10 2.86
N LYS A 50 -15.63 5.01 2.80
CA LYS A 50 -15.87 5.97 3.86
C LYS A 50 -16.14 5.28 5.21
N THR A 51 -16.90 4.19 5.22
CA THR A 51 -17.18 3.44 6.45
C THR A 51 -15.89 2.90 7.06
N LEU A 52 -15.02 2.30 6.25
CA LEU A 52 -13.72 1.81 6.73
C LEU A 52 -12.84 2.91 7.31
N SER A 53 -12.85 4.09 6.66
CA SER A 53 -12.03 5.24 7.04
C SER A 53 -12.60 6.04 8.22
N THR A 54 -13.92 6.10 8.42
CA THR A 54 -14.52 7.05 9.39
C THR A 54 -15.35 6.43 10.50
N ASP A 55 -15.66 5.12 10.45
CA ASP A 55 -16.38 4.46 11.54
C ASP A 55 -15.46 4.25 12.74
N THR A 56 -15.63 5.05 13.77
CA THR A 56 -14.81 5.01 14.98
C THR A 56 -14.84 3.66 15.72
N SER A 57 -15.79 2.78 15.44
CA SER A 57 -15.80 1.42 15.97
C SER A 57 -14.73 0.52 15.32
N LEU A 58 -14.16 0.95 14.21
CA LEU A 58 -13.06 0.31 13.48
C LEU A 58 -11.71 0.99 13.70
N HIS A 59 -11.63 1.93 14.66
CA HIS A 59 -10.43 2.68 15.01
C HIS A 59 -9.91 2.29 16.40
N ASP A 60 -8.61 2.40 16.63
CA ASP A 60 -7.97 2.20 17.93
C ASP A 60 -8.03 3.46 18.79
N ASN A 61 -7.99 4.64 18.16
CA ASN A 61 -7.94 5.92 18.87
C ASN A 61 -8.70 7.02 18.11
N SER A 62 -8.68 8.23 18.66
CA SER A 62 -9.40 9.37 18.11
C SER A 62 -8.82 9.88 16.77
N LEU A 63 -7.56 9.54 16.43
CA LEU A 63 -6.92 9.90 15.17
C LEU A 63 -7.27 8.92 14.04
N GLY A 64 -7.76 7.72 14.39
CA GLY A 64 -8.21 6.74 13.41
C GLY A 64 -7.49 5.42 13.47
N PHE A 65 -6.23 5.37 13.68
CA PHE A 65 -5.32 4.21 13.62
C PHE A 65 -5.98 2.83 13.68
N ARG A 66 -5.47 1.94 12.86
CA ARG A 66 -5.81 0.52 12.79
C ARG A 66 -4.54 -0.26 12.48
N THR A 67 -3.76 -0.50 13.53
CA THR A 67 -2.39 -0.99 13.41
C THR A 67 -2.29 -2.52 13.50
N SER A 68 -1.17 -3.07 13.10
CA SER A 68 -0.91 -4.51 13.05
C SER A 68 -1.17 -5.21 14.39
N GLY A 69 -2.00 -6.25 14.36
CA GLY A 69 -2.39 -7.04 15.53
C GLY A 69 -3.26 -6.31 16.56
N SER A 70 -3.73 -5.10 16.24
CA SER A 70 -4.55 -4.29 17.14
C SER A 70 -5.99 -4.76 17.24
N ASP A 71 -6.69 -4.24 18.26
CA ASP A 71 -8.10 -4.55 18.45
C ASP A 71 -8.97 -4.00 17.31
N ALA A 72 -8.62 -2.83 16.71
CA ALA A 72 -9.32 -2.28 15.57
C ALA A 72 -9.11 -3.11 14.30
N GLU A 73 -7.89 -3.58 14.05
CA GLU A 73 -7.60 -4.47 12.94
C GLU A 73 -8.43 -5.76 13.03
N HIS A 74 -8.52 -6.36 14.23
CA HIS A 74 -9.36 -7.55 14.46
C HIS A 74 -10.85 -7.29 14.24
N ARG A 75 -11.37 -6.12 14.67
CA ARG A 75 -12.76 -5.74 14.43
C ARG A 75 -13.03 -5.54 12.94
N THR A 76 -12.09 -4.93 12.23
CA THR A 76 -12.17 -4.69 10.79
C THR A 76 -12.11 -5.98 9.99
N ALA A 77 -11.23 -6.93 10.34
CA ALA A 77 -11.22 -8.26 9.72
C ALA A 77 -12.57 -8.99 9.87
N ASN A 78 -13.23 -8.85 11.03
CA ASN A 78 -14.57 -9.41 11.23
C ASN A 78 -15.63 -8.68 10.39
N TYR A 79 -15.54 -7.36 10.28
CA TYR A 79 -16.42 -6.55 9.45
C TYR A 79 -16.28 -6.94 7.98
N LEU A 80 -15.06 -6.99 7.45
CA LEU A 80 -14.77 -7.38 6.07
C LEU A 80 -15.27 -8.79 5.75
N ALA A 81 -15.02 -9.77 6.62
CA ALA A 81 -15.52 -11.12 6.42
C ALA A 81 -17.06 -11.20 6.39
N LYS A 82 -17.75 -10.34 7.12
CA LYS A 82 -19.21 -10.22 7.08
C LYS A 82 -19.68 -9.57 5.78
N GLU A 83 -19.07 -8.48 5.37
CA GLU A 83 -19.44 -7.73 4.16
C GLU A 83 -19.12 -8.53 2.87
N MET A 84 -17.99 -9.23 2.80
CA MET A 84 -17.69 -10.17 1.71
C MET A 84 -18.80 -11.22 1.53
N LYS A 85 -19.31 -11.77 2.64
CA LYS A 85 -20.46 -12.69 2.59
C LYS A 85 -21.74 -12.00 2.15
N ALA A 86 -21.95 -10.76 2.58
CA ALA A 86 -23.18 -10.00 2.27
C ALA A 86 -23.27 -9.67 0.79
N ILE A 87 -22.17 -9.32 0.13
CA ILE A 87 -22.14 -9.10 -1.33
C ILE A 87 -22.20 -10.39 -2.15
N GLY A 88 -22.06 -11.55 -1.52
CA GLY A 88 -22.25 -12.85 -2.18
C GLY A 88 -21.00 -13.68 -2.38
N LEU A 89 -19.83 -13.24 -1.93
CA LEU A 89 -18.61 -14.05 -1.97
C LEU A 89 -18.78 -15.35 -1.19
N LYS A 90 -18.14 -16.41 -1.68
CA LYS A 90 -18.19 -17.76 -1.10
C LYS A 90 -16.89 -18.08 -0.39
N ASN A 91 -16.93 -19.10 0.47
CA ASN A 91 -15.75 -19.63 1.19
C ASN A 91 -14.96 -18.52 1.90
N VAL A 92 -15.69 -17.54 2.45
CA VAL A 92 -15.05 -16.42 3.15
C VAL A 92 -14.41 -16.90 4.44
N GLU A 93 -13.12 -16.69 4.55
CA GLU A 93 -12.31 -17.07 5.72
C GLU A 93 -11.37 -15.94 6.17
N LYS A 94 -10.92 -16.04 7.39
CA LYS A 94 -9.85 -15.21 7.94
C LYS A 94 -8.64 -16.11 8.17
N ILE A 95 -7.54 -15.78 7.54
CA ILE A 95 -6.27 -16.50 7.63
C ILE A 95 -5.40 -15.75 8.63
N SER A 96 -5.01 -16.41 9.71
CA SER A 96 -4.19 -15.77 10.75
C SER A 96 -2.74 -15.63 10.32
N VAL A 97 -2.19 -14.45 10.56
CA VAL A 97 -0.79 -14.11 10.31
C VAL A 97 -0.14 -13.71 11.64
N ASN A 98 1.05 -14.24 11.92
CA ASN A 98 1.81 -13.83 13.11
C ASN A 98 2.56 -12.53 12.82
N VAL A 99 2.37 -11.54 13.68
CA VAL A 99 2.92 -10.20 13.53
C VAL A 99 3.44 -9.67 14.85
N ASP A 100 4.16 -8.58 14.82
CA ASP A 100 4.38 -7.75 15.98
C ASP A 100 3.08 -6.99 16.27
N LYS A 101 2.61 -7.05 17.51
CA LYS A 101 1.42 -6.29 17.89
C LYS A 101 1.79 -4.87 18.22
N TRP A 102 1.13 -3.93 17.60
CA TRP A 102 1.16 -2.54 18.03
C TRP A 102 -0.25 -2.02 18.30
N GLN A 103 -0.48 -1.56 19.52
CA GLN A 103 -1.74 -0.96 19.95
C GLN A 103 -1.45 0.43 20.48
N TYR A 104 -1.75 1.46 19.70
CA TYR A 104 -1.63 2.85 20.12
C TYR A 104 -2.99 3.42 20.50
N ASN A 105 -3.14 3.82 21.77
CA ASN A 105 -4.41 4.31 22.30
C ASN A 105 -4.46 5.83 22.44
N ASP A 106 -3.43 6.46 23.02
CA ASP A 106 -3.41 7.89 23.30
C ASP A 106 -2.00 8.38 23.67
N ALA A 107 -1.74 9.69 23.52
CA ALA A 107 -0.57 10.33 24.07
C ALA A 107 -0.84 11.78 24.48
N SER A 108 -0.04 12.31 25.39
CA SER A 108 -0.08 13.71 25.77
C SER A 108 1.29 14.25 26.14
N LEU A 109 1.54 15.52 25.81
CA LEU A 109 2.76 16.23 26.15
C LEU A 109 2.39 17.61 26.72
N THR A 110 2.73 17.85 27.99
CA THR A 110 2.49 19.13 28.66
C THR A 110 3.80 19.80 29.04
N ILE A 111 3.82 21.13 29.05
CA ILE A 111 4.98 21.94 29.49
C ILE A 111 4.62 22.68 30.77
N GLU A 112 5.38 22.45 31.85
CA GLU A 112 5.14 23.00 33.16
C GLU A 112 5.19 24.54 33.17
N GLY A 113 4.20 25.16 33.80
CA GLY A 113 4.09 26.63 33.89
C GLY A 113 3.58 27.30 32.62
N THR A 114 3.00 26.55 31.72
CA THR A 114 2.34 27.02 30.47
C THR A 114 0.96 26.37 30.33
N ASP A 115 0.18 26.83 29.33
CA ASP A 115 -1.09 26.19 28.92
C ASP A 115 -0.88 25.23 27.74
N ILE A 116 0.36 24.78 27.47
CA ILE A 116 0.68 23.84 26.40
C ILE A 116 0.27 22.45 26.85
N ASP A 117 -0.67 21.87 26.10
CA ASP A 117 -1.20 20.53 26.25
C ASP A 117 -1.39 19.96 24.83
N LEU A 118 -0.50 19.06 24.42
CA LEU A 118 -0.40 18.56 23.05
C LEU A 118 -0.79 17.08 23.02
N MET A 119 -1.17 16.61 21.84
CA MET A 119 -1.51 15.22 21.57
C MET A 119 -0.55 14.62 20.52
N PRO A 120 0.68 14.24 20.94
CA PRO A 120 1.64 13.66 20.01
C PRO A 120 1.17 12.28 19.51
N VAL A 121 1.69 11.87 18.34
CA VAL A 121 1.48 10.54 17.77
C VAL A 121 2.62 9.62 18.18
N SER A 122 2.32 8.40 18.62
CA SER A 122 3.35 7.40 18.97
C SER A 122 3.92 6.74 17.71
N TYR A 123 5.20 6.43 17.73
CA TYR A 123 5.79 5.41 16.86
C TYR A 123 5.53 4.01 17.44
N MET A 124 5.88 2.96 16.69
CA MET A 124 5.71 1.57 17.08
C MET A 124 6.70 1.15 18.16
N VAL A 125 6.51 1.69 19.34
CA VAL A 125 7.31 1.42 20.55
C VAL A 125 6.40 1.34 21.76
N ASN A 126 6.89 0.73 22.85
CA ASN A 126 6.18 0.78 24.12
C ASN A 126 6.11 2.21 24.64
N GLY A 127 4.98 2.55 25.21
CA GLY A 127 4.71 3.82 25.83
C GLY A 127 5.39 4.01 27.19
N THR A 128 4.85 4.93 27.97
CA THR A 128 5.31 5.23 29.34
C THR A 128 4.50 4.43 30.36
N ASP A 129 4.94 4.44 31.62
CA ASP A 129 4.06 4.05 32.72
C ASP A 129 2.92 5.07 32.91
N GLU A 130 1.96 4.76 33.79
CA GLU A 130 0.78 5.61 34.04
C GLU A 130 1.11 7.04 34.53
N ASN A 131 2.29 7.25 35.11
CA ASN A 131 2.74 8.56 35.57
C ASN A 131 3.38 9.37 34.45
N GLY A 132 3.84 8.72 33.38
CA GLY A 132 4.59 9.34 32.29
C GLY A 132 6.04 9.68 32.66
N ILE A 133 6.72 10.32 31.74
CA ILE A 133 8.09 10.81 31.91
C ILE A 133 8.06 12.31 32.14
N THR A 134 8.38 12.74 33.37
CA THR A 134 8.59 14.16 33.67
C THR A 134 10.08 14.48 33.69
N ALA A 135 10.55 15.28 32.74
CA ALA A 135 11.94 15.65 32.59
C ALA A 135 12.09 16.99 31.82
N GLN A 136 13.31 17.54 31.83
CA GLN A 136 13.62 18.65 30.94
C GLN A 136 13.56 18.19 29.49
N ILE A 137 12.98 19.01 28.61
CA ILE A 137 13.04 18.84 27.17
C ILE A 137 14.21 19.64 26.60
N VAL A 138 15.00 19.02 25.74
CA VAL A 138 16.20 19.60 25.14
C VAL A 138 16.11 19.57 23.63
N ASP A 139 16.13 20.74 23.00
CA ASP A 139 16.18 20.87 21.55
C ASP A 139 17.54 20.38 21.00
N CYS A 140 17.53 19.25 20.29
CA CYS A 140 18.67 18.57 19.73
C CYS A 140 18.80 18.77 18.21
N GLY A 141 18.15 19.81 17.65
CA GLY A 141 18.30 20.17 16.25
C GLY A 141 17.82 19.09 15.31
N THR A 142 18.66 18.62 14.39
CA THR A 142 18.35 17.57 13.42
C THR A 142 18.64 16.15 13.92
N GLY A 143 19.02 16.00 15.20
CA GLY A 143 19.14 14.70 15.85
C GLY A 143 20.33 13.84 15.45
N PHE A 144 21.28 14.37 14.70
CA PHE A 144 22.54 13.66 14.39
C PHE A 144 23.58 13.89 15.47
N ALA A 145 24.56 13.00 15.61
CA ALA A 145 25.61 13.02 16.64
C ALA A 145 26.19 14.42 16.91
N LYS A 146 26.40 15.19 15.85
CA LYS A 146 26.90 16.56 15.92
C LYS A 146 26.01 17.52 16.71
N ASP A 147 24.71 17.31 16.63
CA ASP A 147 23.70 18.17 17.27
C ASP A 147 23.60 17.91 18.78
N TYR A 148 24.10 16.79 19.24
CA TYR A 148 24.20 16.45 20.67
C TYR A 148 25.48 16.97 21.31
N GLU A 149 26.50 17.38 20.54
CA GLU A 149 27.78 17.90 21.09
C GLU A 149 27.55 19.08 22.03
N GLY A 150 28.00 18.93 23.28
CA GLY A 150 27.88 19.96 24.31
C GLY A 150 26.50 20.13 24.93
N LYS A 151 25.51 19.28 24.56
CA LYS A 151 24.20 19.24 25.21
C LYS A 151 24.19 18.17 26.30
N ASP A 152 23.52 18.48 27.40
CA ASP A 152 23.24 17.55 28.49
C ASP A 152 21.84 16.96 28.28
N VAL A 153 21.78 15.72 27.75
CA VAL A 153 20.52 15.01 27.39
C VAL A 153 20.28 13.83 28.31
N GLU A 154 21.26 13.45 29.13
CA GLU A 154 21.17 12.32 30.07
C GLU A 154 19.93 12.44 30.96
N GLY A 155 19.04 11.46 30.86
CA GLY A 155 17.81 11.40 31.65
C GLY A 155 16.71 12.39 31.25
N LYS A 156 16.83 13.06 30.10
CA LYS A 156 15.90 14.09 29.60
C LYS A 156 15.09 13.60 28.40
N ILE A 157 14.19 14.46 27.93
CA ILE A 157 13.43 14.26 26.69
C ILE A 157 14.19 14.99 25.56
N ALA A 158 14.63 14.27 24.55
CA ALA A 158 15.20 14.88 23.34
C ALA A 158 14.07 15.40 22.42
N LEU A 159 14.23 16.61 21.89
CA LEU A 159 13.36 17.20 20.87
C LEU A 159 14.16 17.33 19.58
N VAL A 160 13.71 16.66 18.51
CA VAL A 160 14.48 16.49 17.29
C VAL A 160 13.61 16.76 16.06
N GLY A 161 14.15 17.58 15.14
CA GLY A 161 13.57 17.68 13.81
C GLY A 161 14.06 16.55 12.92
N VAL A 162 13.13 15.81 12.32
CA VAL A 162 13.41 14.65 11.48
C VAL A 162 13.11 14.94 10.03
N ASP A 163 13.86 14.31 9.13
CA ASP A 163 13.57 14.20 7.71
C ASP A 163 13.68 12.72 7.33
N GLN A 164 12.59 12.00 7.46
CA GLN A 164 12.56 10.57 7.17
C GLN A 164 12.59 10.29 5.66
N TYR A 165 12.26 11.27 4.84
CA TYR A 165 12.27 11.12 3.39
C TYR A 165 13.66 11.18 2.77
N ASN A 166 14.51 12.11 3.22
CA ASN A 166 15.80 12.35 2.59
C ASN A 166 17.00 11.86 3.42
N GLU A 167 16.87 11.74 4.75
CA GLU A 167 17.99 11.56 5.64
C GLU A 167 18.05 10.18 6.31
N SER A 168 17.10 9.84 7.15
CA SER A 168 17.08 8.58 7.90
C SER A 168 15.71 8.20 8.40
N TRP A 169 15.48 6.90 8.47
CA TRP A 169 14.30 6.34 9.14
C TRP A 169 14.34 6.63 10.63
N ILE A 170 13.19 6.57 11.29
CA ILE A 170 13.04 6.93 12.71
C ILE A 170 14.01 6.16 13.63
N GLY A 171 14.30 4.90 13.32
CA GLY A 171 15.25 4.07 14.06
C GLY A 171 16.62 4.74 14.27
N GLY A 172 17.14 5.42 13.25
CA GLY A 172 18.42 6.15 13.35
C GLY A 172 18.38 7.26 14.39
N TYR A 173 17.31 8.04 14.42
CA TYR A 173 17.11 9.12 15.40
C TYR A 173 16.91 8.58 16.83
N ILE A 174 16.20 7.46 16.96
CA ILE A 174 16.00 6.80 18.27
C ILE A 174 17.32 6.31 18.84
N TYR A 175 18.13 5.61 18.03
CA TYR A 175 19.44 5.13 18.47
C TYR A 175 20.37 6.27 18.89
N GLU A 176 20.43 7.35 18.12
CA GLU A 176 21.28 8.49 18.46
C GLU A 176 20.84 9.15 19.77
N ALA A 177 19.55 9.38 19.97
CA ALA A 177 19.04 9.94 21.22
C ALA A 177 19.31 9.01 22.42
N TYR A 178 19.15 7.70 22.23
CA TYR A 178 19.43 6.69 23.26
C TYR A 178 20.88 6.64 23.67
N GLU A 179 21.83 6.66 22.71
CA GLU A 179 23.28 6.66 22.98
C GLU A 179 23.71 7.90 23.76
N HIS A 180 22.98 9.02 23.66
CA HIS A 180 23.18 10.23 24.43
C HIS A 180 22.42 10.24 25.76
N GLY A 181 21.76 9.13 26.15
CA GLY A 181 21.09 8.94 27.44
C GLY A 181 19.73 9.58 27.56
N ALA A 182 19.06 9.95 26.48
CA ALA A 182 17.68 10.40 26.52
C ALA A 182 16.74 9.32 27.08
N LYS A 183 15.67 9.74 27.77
CA LYS A 183 14.62 8.85 28.29
C LYS A 183 13.43 8.72 27.37
N ALA A 184 13.23 9.69 26.49
CA ALA A 184 12.20 9.72 25.47
C ALA A 184 12.64 10.62 24.33
N LEU A 185 12.08 10.38 23.17
CA LEU A 185 12.27 11.19 21.98
C LEU A 185 10.93 11.80 21.57
N VAL A 186 10.94 13.10 21.33
CA VAL A 186 9.83 13.82 20.69
C VAL A 186 10.37 14.39 19.39
N THR A 187 9.75 14.02 18.28
CA THR A 187 10.15 14.50 16.95
C THR A 187 9.16 15.50 16.39
N TYR A 188 9.57 16.22 15.38
CA TYR A 188 8.72 17.04 14.51
C TYR A 188 9.30 16.99 13.10
N ASP A 189 8.45 17.07 12.07
CA ASP A 189 8.92 16.95 10.70
C ASP A 189 9.56 18.24 10.19
N LEU A 190 10.74 18.10 9.57
CA LEU A 190 11.48 19.22 8.96
C LEU A 190 11.21 19.33 7.48
N ASP A 191 11.25 18.21 6.78
CA ASP A 191 11.03 18.10 5.36
C ASP A 191 10.57 16.68 5.01
N GLY A 192 9.94 16.49 3.87
CA GLY A 192 9.47 15.18 3.42
C GLY A 192 7.96 15.10 3.37
N TYR A 193 7.35 14.38 4.30
CA TYR A 193 5.90 14.16 4.36
C TYR A 193 5.18 15.22 5.18
N GLY A 194 3.84 15.17 5.20
CA GLY A 194 3.02 16.10 6.01
C GLY A 194 3.06 17.56 5.58
N ARG A 195 3.34 17.82 4.30
CA ARG A 195 3.52 19.18 3.77
C ARG A 195 2.22 19.93 3.48
N PHE A 196 1.08 19.28 3.68
CA PHE A 196 -0.22 19.91 3.46
C PHE A 196 -0.46 21.04 4.47
N SER A 197 -0.14 20.84 5.74
CA SER A 197 -0.33 21.83 6.80
C SER A 197 0.68 21.67 7.94
N ASP A 198 1.12 22.79 8.51
CA ASP A 198 1.89 22.81 9.76
C ASP A 198 1.10 22.28 10.97
N ASP A 199 -0.21 22.17 10.86
CA ASP A 199 -1.11 21.72 11.93
C ASP A 199 -1.48 20.23 11.83
N ASP A 200 -1.16 19.55 10.71
CA ASP A 200 -1.44 18.15 10.53
C ASP A 200 -0.47 17.28 11.33
N HIS A 201 -1.02 16.30 12.05
CA HIS A 201 -0.21 15.18 12.50
C HIS A 201 0.14 14.29 11.32
N GLN A 202 1.34 13.76 11.37
CA GLN A 202 1.87 12.86 10.36
C GLN A 202 2.76 11.82 11.04
N ILE A 203 2.93 10.70 10.40
CA ILE A 203 3.94 9.70 10.75
C ILE A 203 4.34 9.01 9.46
N GLN A 204 5.57 9.22 9.02
CA GLN A 204 5.98 8.68 7.73
C GLN A 204 6.12 7.17 7.82
N ASP A 205 6.91 6.73 8.77
CA ASP A 205 7.29 5.36 8.94
C ASP A 205 7.40 5.08 10.43
N VAL A 206 6.74 4.03 10.85
CA VAL A 206 6.65 3.68 12.28
C VAL A 206 7.70 2.67 12.71
N CYS A 207 8.36 2.03 11.73
CA CYS A 207 9.28 0.93 11.95
C CYS A 207 10.47 1.33 12.81
N ALA A 208 10.44 0.93 14.06
CA ALA A 208 11.52 1.19 14.99
C ALA A 208 11.67 0.04 15.98
N GLU A 209 12.88 -0.18 16.44
CA GLU A 209 13.12 -1.05 17.58
C GLU A 209 12.58 -0.43 18.86
N ASP A 210 11.97 -1.24 19.72
CA ASP A 210 11.39 -0.82 20.99
C ASP A 210 12.47 -0.49 22.04
N ILE A 211 13.08 0.68 21.88
CA ILE A 211 14.19 1.13 22.76
C ILE A 211 13.69 2.11 23.83
N MET A 212 12.87 3.07 23.44
CA MET A 212 12.32 4.08 24.35
C MET A 212 11.06 4.72 23.79
N PRO A 213 10.18 5.31 24.65
CA PRO A 213 9.01 6.05 24.18
C PRO A 213 9.40 7.13 23.18
N THR A 214 8.82 7.07 21.99
CA THR A 214 9.08 7.98 20.88
C THR A 214 7.77 8.46 20.27
N THR A 215 7.66 9.77 20.07
CA THR A 215 6.45 10.39 19.53
C THR A 215 6.82 11.47 18.52
N ILE A 216 5.85 11.82 17.67
CA ILE A 216 5.95 12.98 16.78
C ILE A 216 4.86 13.99 17.10
N ILE A 217 5.19 15.26 16.97
CA ILE A 217 4.29 16.41 17.12
C ILE A 217 4.22 17.20 15.81
N THR A 218 3.19 18.01 15.65
CA THR A 218 3.06 18.88 14.48
C THR A 218 4.12 20.00 14.48
N MET A 219 4.38 20.59 13.34
CA MET A 219 5.26 21.75 13.22
C MET A 219 4.74 22.95 14.04
N SER A 220 3.42 23.14 14.10
CA SER A 220 2.80 24.18 14.93
C SER A 220 3.01 23.96 16.42
N GLU A 221 2.95 22.71 16.87
CA GLU A 221 3.20 22.32 18.25
C GLU A 221 4.68 22.52 18.62
N TYR A 222 5.61 22.12 17.72
CA TYR A 222 7.02 22.43 17.88
C TYR A 222 7.28 23.92 18.07
N LYS A 223 6.63 24.79 17.27
CA LYS A 223 6.76 26.24 17.40
C LYS A 223 6.30 26.75 18.77
N GLN A 224 5.27 26.12 19.36
CA GLN A 224 4.80 26.43 20.73
C GLN A 224 5.85 26.02 21.78
N ILE A 225 6.37 24.77 21.70
CA ILE A 225 7.43 24.30 22.60
C ILE A 225 8.67 25.19 22.50
N LYS A 226 9.13 25.48 21.29
CA LYS A 226 10.30 26.35 21.06
C LYS A 226 10.12 27.75 21.69
N LYS A 227 8.91 28.29 21.70
CA LYS A 227 8.59 29.55 22.37
C LYS A 227 8.67 29.40 23.88
N ALA A 228 8.13 28.32 24.45
CA ALA A 228 8.17 28.03 25.89
C ALA A 228 9.63 27.89 26.38
N LEU A 229 10.47 27.12 25.67
CA LEU A 229 11.89 26.95 25.98
C LEU A 229 12.64 28.29 26.03
N LYS A 230 12.36 29.20 25.09
CA LYS A 230 12.95 30.57 25.08
C LYS A 230 12.52 31.41 26.29
N GLN A 231 11.41 31.08 26.95
CA GLN A 231 10.90 31.72 28.15
C GLN A 231 11.39 31.06 29.44
N GLY A 232 12.16 29.96 29.33
CA GLY A 232 12.70 29.20 30.46
C GLY A 232 11.75 28.13 31.01
N HIS A 233 10.71 27.76 30.25
CA HIS A 233 9.81 26.65 30.56
C HIS A 233 10.30 25.41 29.83
N ASP A 234 11.12 24.59 30.48
CA ASP A 234 11.76 23.41 29.89
C ASP A 234 11.38 22.09 30.55
N MET A 235 10.56 22.11 31.61
CA MET A 235 10.03 20.89 32.22
C MET A 235 8.81 20.40 31.48
N ALA A 236 8.88 19.19 30.95
CA ALA A 236 7.78 18.54 30.22
C ALA A 236 7.35 17.24 30.90
N THR A 237 6.09 16.88 30.72
CA THR A 237 5.57 15.55 31.05
C THR A 237 5.01 14.93 29.79
N LEU A 238 5.62 13.84 29.34
CA LEU A 238 5.18 13.00 28.23
C LEU A 238 4.50 11.77 28.79
N LYS A 239 3.28 11.50 28.35
CA LYS A 239 2.55 10.24 28.59
C LYS A 239 2.21 9.62 27.24
N VAL A 240 2.43 8.33 27.10
CA VAL A 240 2.13 7.56 25.90
C VAL A 240 1.51 6.24 26.31
N ASP A 241 0.29 6.00 25.88
CA ASP A 241 -0.41 4.72 26.00
C ASP A 241 -0.28 3.96 24.68
N SER A 242 0.83 3.27 24.55
CA SER A 242 1.17 2.42 23.41
C SER A 242 1.77 1.11 23.92
N VAL A 243 1.37 0.01 23.31
CA VAL A 243 1.85 -1.34 23.60
C VAL A 243 2.41 -1.95 22.34
N MET A 244 3.68 -2.35 22.40
CA MET A 244 4.36 -3.12 21.37
C MET A 244 4.74 -4.48 21.93
N GLU A 245 4.33 -5.56 21.27
CA GLU A 245 4.63 -6.95 21.63
C GLU A 245 5.24 -7.67 20.45
N GLU A 246 6.56 -7.83 20.48
CA GLU A 246 7.32 -8.47 19.40
C GLU A 246 6.91 -9.94 19.23
N GLY A 247 6.49 -10.33 18.03
CA GLY A 247 6.14 -11.70 17.64
C GLY A 247 4.93 -12.31 18.35
N ASN A 248 4.18 -11.54 19.12
CA ASN A 248 3.04 -12.02 19.92
C ASN A 248 1.68 -11.54 19.38
N GLY A 249 1.66 -10.80 18.29
CA GLY A 249 0.44 -10.35 17.66
C GLY A 249 -0.11 -11.35 16.65
N THR A 250 -1.37 -11.14 16.30
CA THR A 250 -2.04 -11.86 15.21
C THR A 250 -2.79 -10.85 14.38
N SER A 251 -2.49 -10.80 13.10
CA SER A 251 -3.29 -10.15 12.08
C SER A 251 -4.08 -11.17 11.26
N TYR A 252 -4.87 -10.74 10.29
CA TYR A 252 -5.66 -11.62 9.44
C TYR A 252 -5.70 -11.13 8.01
N ASP A 253 -5.38 -12.01 7.05
CA ASP A 253 -5.86 -11.84 5.70
C ASP A 253 -7.32 -12.31 5.62
N VAL A 254 -8.18 -11.50 4.98
CA VAL A 254 -9.58 -11.86 4.78
C VAL A 254 -9.78 -12.22 3.31
N VAL A 255 -10.12 -13.48 3.06
CA VAL A 255 -10.19 -14.05 1.71
C VAL A 255 -11.61 -14.47 1.37
N GLY A 256 -12.09 -14.13 0.17
CA GLY A 256 -13.38 -14.56 -0.35
C GLY A 256 -13.33 -14.88 -1.85
N TYR A 257 -14.28 -15.67 -2.36
CA TYR A 257 -14.23 -16.20 -3.72
C TYR A 257 -15.52 -15.91 -4.51
N ILE A 258 -15.38 -15.59 -5.80
CA ILE A 258 -16.40 -15.83 -6.82
C ILE A 258 -15.98 -17.11 -7.54
N PRO A 259 -16.65 -18.27 -7.30
CA PRO A 259 -16.23 -19.53 -7.87
C PRO A 259 -16.39 -19.54 -9.40
N GLY A 260 -15.34 -19.95 -10.09
CA GLY A 260 -15.32 -20.17 -11.52
C GLY A 260 -15.93 -21.52 -11.92
N LYS A 261 -16.01 -21.77 -13.23
CA LYS A 261 -16.38 -23.06 -13.80
C LYS A 261 -15.25 -24.08 -13.63
N SER A 262 -14.00 -23.62 -13.57
CA SER A 262 -12.80 -24.38 -13.21
C SER A 262 -12.16 -23.75 -11.97
N HIS A 263 -11.49 -24.60 -11.19
CA HIS A 263 -10.71 -24.21 -10.02
C HIS A 263 -9.20 -24.42 -10.22
N ASP A 264 -8.79 -24.70 -11.47
CA ASP A 264 -7.40 -24.96 -11.81
C ASP A 264 -6.55 -23.69 -11.82
N GLN A 265 -7.18 -22.55 -12.17
CA GLN A 265 -6.55 -21.24 -12.21
C GLN A 265 -7.40 -20.20 -11.47
N GLN A 266 -6.81 -19.04 -11.20
CA GLN A 266 -7.48 -17.95 -10.49
C GLN A 266 -6.95 -16.57 -10.90
N ILE A 267 -7.74 -15.54 -10.61
CA ILE A 267 -7.37 -14.12 -10.65
C ILE A 267 -7.57 -13.56 -9.25
N ILE A 268 -6.65 -12.74 -8.76
CA ILE A 268 -6.69 -12.17 -7.41
C ILE A 268 -6.89 -10.66 -7.49
N PHE A 269 -7.78 -10.12 -6.65
CA PHE A 269 -7.91 -8.70 -6.33
C PHE A 269 -7.44 -8.50 -4.90
N ALA A 270 -6.48 -7.62 -4.67
CA ALA A 270 -5.86 -7.39 -3.37
C ALA A 270 -5.71 -5.91 -3.04
N GLY A 271 -5.64 -5.60 -1.77
CA GLY A 271 -5.31 -4.36 -1.13
C GLY A 271 -5.27 -4.59 0.37
N HIS A 272 -4.76 -3.65 1.16
CA HIS A 272 -4.65 -3.81 2.60
C HIS A 272 -5.69 -3.01 3.38
N TYR A 273 -5.93 -3.36 4.65
CA TYR A 273 -6.94 -2.71 5.47
C TYR A 273 -6.43 -2.17 6.80
N ASP A 274 -5.17 -2.43 7.16
CA ASP A 274 -4.50 -1.68 8.23
C ASP A 274 -4.19 -0.27 7.75
N MET A 275 -4.02 0.68 8.65
CA MET A 275 -3.89 2.09 8.27
C MET A 275 -3.34 2.94 9.41
N TYR A 276 -2.74 4.05 9.05
CA TYR A 276 -2.45 5.17 9.94
C TYR A 276 -3.49 6.27 9.75
N PHE A 277 -3.82 6.98 10.82
CA PHE A 277 -4.91 7.96 10.84
C PHE A 277 -6.21 7.38 10.28
N THR A 278 -6.94 8.16 9.48
CA THR A 278 -8.18 7.71 8.86
C THR A 278 -7.97 6.96 7.55
N GLY A 279 -6.74 6.99 6.99
CA GLY A 279 -6.30 6.20 5.85
C GLY A 279 -7.33 6.06 4.74
N PHE A 280 -7.89 7.18 4.25
CA PHE A 280 -8.95 7.11 3.25
C PHE A 280 -8.42 6.59 1.92
N GLN A 281 -7.26 7.12 1.48
CA GLN A 281 -6.56 6.60 0.31
C GLN A 281 -5.73 5.38 0.68
N ASP A 282 -5.04 5.43 1.81
CA ASP A 282 -4.07 4.45 2.26
C ASP A 282 -4.61 3.63 3.46
N ASP A 283 -5.30 2.47 3.28
CA ASP A 283 -5.64 1.93 1.98
C ASP A 283 -7.13 1.54 1.92
N CYS A 284 -8.00 2.33 2.63
CA CYS A 284 -9.44 2.07 2.62
C CYS A 284 -10.02 2.15 1.19
N SER A 285 -9.41 2.96 0.30
CA SER A 285 -9.90 3.12 -1.07
C SER A 285 -9.69 1.85 -1.90
N ALA A 286 -8.56 1.17 -1.75
CA ALA A 286 -8.32 -0.11 -2.42
C ALA A 286 -9.30 -1.19 -1.96
N ILE A 287 -9.54 -1.28 -0.64
CA ILE A 287 -10.55 -2.22 -0.15
C ILE A 287 -11.93 -1.90 -0.71
N GLY A 288 -12.32 -0.62 -0.79
CA GLY A 288 -13.54 -0.19 -1.45
C GLY A 288 -13.61 -0.60 -2.92
N THR A 289 -12.49 -0.46 -3.63
CA THR A 289 -12.35 -0.84 -5.05
C THR A 289 -12.48 -2.35 -5.25
N ILE A 290 -11.72 -3.18 -4.52
CA ILE A 290 -11.81 -4.65 -4.72
C ILE A 290 -13.17 -5.21 -4.33
N MET A 291 -13.79 -4.67 -3.28
CA MET A 291 -15.16 -5.05 -2.89
C MET A 291 -16.19 -4.63 -3.94
N SER A 292 -16.02 -3.44 -4.53
CA SER A 292 -16.88 -2.95 -5.61
C SER A 292 -16.71 -3.76 -6.89
N MET A 293 -15.47 -4.11 -7.25
CA MET A 293 -15.20 -4.98 -8.41
C MET A 293 -15.88 -6.33 -8.24
N ALA A 294 -15.74 -6.96 -7.08
CA ALA A 294 -16.37 -8.25 -6.80
C ALA A 294 -17.91 -8.16 -6.82
N LYS A 295 -18.46 -7.15 -6.14
CA LYS A 295 -19.91 -6.90 -6.13
C LYS A 295 -20.44 -6.68 -7.54
N THR A 296 -19.79 -5.84 -8.33
CA THR A 296 -20.19 -5.53 -9.72
C THR A 296 -20.13 -6.77 -10.61
N MET A 297 -19.12 -7.64 -10.45
CA MET A 297 -19.09 -8.93 -11.17
C MET A 297 -20.27 -9.81 -10.82
N ILE A 298 -20.63 -9.90 -9.54
CA ILE A 298 -21.77 -10.71 -9.08
C ILE A 298 -23.09 -10.11 -9.60
N ASP A 299 -23.29 -8.80 -9.47
CA ASP A 299 -24.52 -8.12 -9.83
C ASP A 299 -24.78 -8.08 -11.34
N SER A 300 -23.70 -7.97 -12.15
CA SER A 300 -23.77 -8.09 -13.61
C SER A 300 -24.11 -9.51 -14.09
N GLY A 301 -24.12 -10.49 -13.18
CA GLY A 301 -24.34 -11.89 -13.50
C GLY A 301 -23.16 -12.57 -14.20
N TYR A 302 -21.97 -12.00 -14.09
CA TYR A 302 -20.75 -12.59 -14.63
C TYR A 302 -20.46 -13.95 -13.97
N VAL A 303 -20.23 -14.96 -14.78
CA VAL A 303 -19.85 -16.31 -14.33
C VAL A 303 -18.44 -16.59 -14.83
N PRO A 304 -17.42 -16.50 -13.98
CA PRO A 304 -16.05 -16.64 -14.41
C PRO A 304 -15.70 -18.06 -14.88
N GLU A 305 -14.72 -18.19 -15.77
CA GLU A 305 -14.13 -19.47 -16.16
C GLU A 305 -13.23 -20.01 -15.05
N ASN A 306 -12.46 -19.12 -14.40
CA ASN A 306 -11.51 -19.43 -13.31
C ASN A 306 -11.99 -18.77 -12.01
N ASP A 307 -11.46 -19.15 -10.86
CA ASP A 307 -11.82 -18.53 -9.59
C ASP A 307 -11.37 -17.05 -9.57
N ILE A 308 -12.25 -16.16 -9.10
CA ILE A 308 -11.86 -14.80 -8.71
C ILE A 308 -11.71 -14.79 -7.19
N VAL A 309 -10.56 -14.41 -6.71
CA VAL A 309 -10.21 -14.34 -5.28
C VAL A 309 -10.11 -12.89 -4.87
N VAL A 310 -10.76 -12.52 -3.78
CA VAL A 310 -10.68 -11.18 -3.18
C VAL A 310 -9.94 -11.32 -1.87
N VAL A 311 -8.87 -10.56 -1.72
CA VAL A 311 -7.99 -10.60 -0.55
C VAL A 311 -7.90 -9.20 0.04
N ALA A 312 -8.28 -9.05 1.30
CA ALA A 312 -7.96 -7.88 2.09
C ALA A 312 -6.83 -8.27 3.05
N HIS A 313 -5.62 -7.77 2.77
CA HIS A 313 -4.45 -8.06 3.58
C HIS A 313 -4.46 -7.27 4.89
N GLY A 314 -3.98 -7.87 5.95
CA GLY A 314 -3.64 -7.18 7.19
C GLY A 314 -2.13 -7.09 7.36
N ALA A 315 -1.69 -6.12 8.15
CA ALA A 315 -0.28 -5.89 8.44
C ALA A 315 0.58 -5.69 7.16
N GLU A 316 0.10 -4.86 6.26
CA GLU A 316 0.88 -4.37 5.13
C GLU A 316 1.90 -3.35 5.60
N GLU A 317 1.43 -2.34 6.33
CA GLU A 317 2.19 -1.20 6.85
C GLU A 317 3.26 -1.58 7.87
N TRP A 318 3.33 -2.83 8.24
CA TRP A 318 4.27 -3.36 9.19
C TRP A 318 4.59 -4.83 8.93
N GLY A 319 5.86 -5.17 9.13
CA GLY A 319 6.30 -6.56 9.12
C GLY A 319 6.39 -7.16 10.52
N ALA A 320 7.24 -8.15 10.66
CA ALA A 320 7.63 -8.72 11.94
C ALA A 320 9.13 -8.52 12.17
N THR A 321 9.50 -7.92 13.30
CA THR A 321 10.89 -7.65 13.68
C THR A 321 11.76 -8.90 13.53
N GLY A 322 12.93 -8.72 12.94
CA GLY A 322 13.89 -9.79 12.73
C GLY A 322 13.50 -10.80 11.64
N THR A 323 12.49 -10.51 10.84
CA THR A 323 12.16 -11.27 9.64
C THR A 323 12.86 -10.71 8.41
N GLU A 324 12.77 -11.44 7.30
CA GLU A 324 13.32 -11.00 6.01
C GLU A 324 12.46 -9.87 5.40
N PHE A 325 11.21 -9.74 5.85
CA PHE A 325 10.27 -8.71 5.47
C PHE A 325 9.76 -8.00 6.72
N ASP A 326 10.05 -6.74 6.83
CA ASP A 326 9.52 -5.79 7.79
C ASP A 326 8.37 -4.92 7.21
N TRP A 327 7.82 -5.33 6.08
CA TRP A 327 6.71 -4.73 5.35
C TRP A 327 5.87 -5.82 4.67
N THR A 328 4.61 -5.54 4.31
CA THR A 328 3.71 -6.45 3.58
C THR A 328 3.58 -7.84 4.21
N ARG A 329 3.52 -7.90 5.54
CA ARG A 329 3.61 -9.18 6.27
C ARG A 329 2.48 -10.14 5.94
N GLY A 330 1.25 -9.64 5.77
CA GLY A 330 0.08 -10.45 5.40
C GLY A 330 0.29 -11.13 4.05
N ALA A 331 0.57 -10.35 3.02
CA ALA A 331 0.79 -10.86 1.66
C ALA A 331 1.95 -11.87 1.60
N TYR A 332 3.06 -11.57 2.29
CA TYR A 332 4.20 -12.48 2.34
C TYR A 332 3.81 -13.85 2.93
N GLU A 333 3.13 -13.85 4.08
CA GLU A 333 2.73 -15.09 4.75
C GLU A 333 1.73 -15.89 3.91
N LEU A 334 0.76 -15.18 3.31
CA LEU A 334 -0.27 -15.80 2.50
C LEU A 334 0.33 -16.56 1.30
N ILE A 335 1.14 -15.90 0.49
CA ILE A 335 1.65 -16.50 -0.76
C ILE A 335 2.82 -17.46 -0.55
N ASN A 336 3.63 -17.28 0.50
CA ASN A 336 4.81 -18.14 0.69
C ASN A 336 4.55 -19.33 1.61
N ASN A 337 3.69 -19.18 2.63
CA ASN A 337 3.54 -20.17 3.68
C ASN A 337 2.15 -20.82 3.72
N VAL A 338 1.08 -20.05 3.47
CA VAL A 338 -0.30 -20.58 3.57
C VAL A 338 -0.76 -21.16 2.24
N HIS A 339 -0.60 -20.41 1.15
CA HIS A 339 -1.05 -20.77 -0.19
C HIS A 339 0.07 -20.72 -1.25
N PRO A 340 1.21 -21.42 -1.03
CA PRO A 340 2.31 -21.39 -2.01
C PRO A 340 1.91 -21.96 -3.39
N GLU A 341 0.85 -22.74 -3.46
CA GLU A 341 0.30 -23.24 -4.72
C GLU A 341 -0.32 -22.14 -5.59
N TRP A 342 -0.70 -20.99 -5.00
CA TRP A 342 -1.24 -19.88 -5.75
C TRP A 342 -0.24 -19.31 -6.76
N ALA A 343 1.04 -19.37 -6.46
CA ALA A 343 2.09 -18.94 -7.38
C ALA A 343 2.01 -19.62 -8.76
N ASN A 344 1.54 -20.89 -8.80
CA ASN A 344 1.46 -21.67 -10.03
C ASN A 344 0.10 -21.64 -10.72
N LYS A 345 -0.93 -21.11 -10.08
CA LYS A 345 -2.28 -21.07 -10.63
C LYS A 345 -2.86 -19.68 -10.83
N THR A 346 -2.21 -18.64 -10.30
CA THR A 346 -2.70 -17.27 -10.46
C THR A 346 -2.31 -16.74 -11.84
N LEU A 347 -3.33 -16.38 -12.62
CA LEU A 347 -3.17 -15.78 -13.93
C LEU A 347 -2.75 -14.33 -13.84
N ALA A 348 -3.33 -13.59 -12.89
CA ALA A 348 -3.02 -12.21 -12.61
C ALA A 348 -3.41 -11.86 -11.17
N LEU A 349 -2.58 -11.08 -10.51
CA LEU A 349 -2.91 -10.30 -9.32
C LEU A 349 -3.19 -8.86 -9.75
N PHE A 350 -4.23 -8.27 -9.25
CA PHE A 350 -4.49 -6.84 -9.29
C PHE A 350 -4.38 -6.33 -7.85
N ASN A 351 -3.27 -5.68 -7.55
CA ASN A 351 -3.05 -4.98 -6.28
C ASN A 351 -3.42 -3.52 -6.43
N PHE A 352 -4.00 -2.94 -5.41
CA PHE A 352 -4.46 -1.56 -5.40
C PHE A 352 -3.85 -0.83 -4.23
N GLU A 353 -3.47 0.42 -4.49
CA GLU A 353 -2.94 1.39 -3.54
C GLU A 353 -3.42 2.78 -3.93
N LEU A 354 -3.89 3.58 -2.98
CA LEU A 354 -4.21 5.01 -3.18
C LEU A 354 -5.09 5.29 -4.41
N ASP A 355 -6.11 4.49 -4.65
CA ASP A 355 -6.76 4.38 -5.95
C ASP A 355 -7.98 5.29 -6.17
N ALA A 356 -8.20 6.26 -5.29
CA ALA A 356 -9.29 7.24 -5.38
C ALA A 356 -8.81 8.71 -5.33
N TYR A 357 -7.53 8.96 -5.58
CA TYR A 357 -6.94 10.31 -5.62
C TYR A 357 -6.78 10.81 -7.07
N ASP A 358 -7.20 12.06 -7.36
CA ASP A 358 -7.04 12.68 -8.69
C ASP A 358 -5.79 13.56 -8.71
N ASP A 359 -4.78 13.11 -9.41
CA ASP A 359 -3.55 13.85 -9.69
C ASP A 359 -3.69 14.90 -10.80
N GLY A 360 -4.89 15.07 -11.37
CA GLY A 360 -5.17 15.97 -12.48
C GLY A 360 -4.79 15.44 -13.85
N GLY A 361 -4.28 14.21 -13.96
CA GLY A 361 -3.83 13.62 -15.22
C GLY A 361 -4.97 13.35 -16.23
N ASP A 362 -4.63 13.49 -17.50
CA ASP A 362 -5.52 13.18 -18.63
C ASP A 362 -5.32 11.76 -19.19
N THR A 363 -4.39 10.99 -18.62
CA THR A 363 -4.03 9.63 -19.05
C THR A 363 -4.23 8.66 -17.88
N PHE A 364 -4.99 7.59 -18.09
CA PHE A 364 -5.08 6.52 -17.09
C PHE A 364 -3.86 5.59 -17.21
N MET A 365 -3.20 5.32 -16.11
CA MET A 365 -2.00 4.47 -16.10
C MET A 365 -2.35 3.05 -15.65
N VAL A 366 -1.78 2.06 -16.32
CA VAL A 366 -1.77 0.66 -15.91
C VAL A 366 -0.32 0.23 -15.76
N THR A 367 0.09 -0.09 -14.56
CA THR A 367 1.41 -0.66 -14.32
C THR A 367 1.33 -2.19 -14.27
N CYS A 368 2.26 -2.86 -14.92
CA CYS A 368 2.29 -4.32 -14.97
C CYS A 368 3.71 -4.84 -15.12
N VAL A 369 3.88 -6.15 -14.88
CA VAL A 369 5.13 -6.84 -15.19
C VAL A 369 5.40 -6.80 -16.70
N PRO A 370 6.68 -6.77 -17.14
CA PRO A 370 7.05 -6.56 -18.56
C PRO A 370 6.39 -7.54 -19.53
N GLU A 371 6.22 -8.80 -19.14
CA GLU A 371 5.60 -9.84 -19.97
C GLU A 371 4.13 -9.60 -20.30
N TYR A 372 3.43 -8.78 -19.50
CA TYR A 372 2.01 -8.44 -19.67
C TYR A 372 1.79 -7.16 -20.49
N ALA A 373 2.80 -6.32 -20.68
CA ALA A 373 2.66 -5.03 -21.39
C ALA A 373 2.02 -5.18 -22.78
N SER A 374 2.38 -6.24 -23.52
CA SER A 374 1.79 -6.53 -24.81
C SER A 374 0.32 -6.94 -24.72
N LEU A 375 -0.08 -7.63 -23.67
CA LEU A 375 -1.48 -8.02 -23.43
C LEU A 375 -2.33 -6.77 -23.15
N VAL A 376 -1.89 -5.91 -22.25
CA VAL A 376 -2.57 -4.64 -21.96
C VAL A 376 -2.72 -3.80 -23.22
N LYS A 377 -1.62 -3.64 -23.97
CA LYS A 377 -1.64 -2.92 -25.24
C LYS A 377 -2.68 -3.48 -26.23
N ASN A 378 -2.77 -4.79 -26.35
CA ASN A 378 -3.74 -5.43 -27.24
C ASN A 378 -5.18 -5.18 -26.79
N LEU A 379 -5.47 -5.19 -25.46
CA LEU A 379 -6.79 -4.86 -24.93
C LEU A 379 -7.16 -3.40 -25.18
N VAL A 380 -6.20 -2.49 -25.05
CA VAL A 380 -6.38 -1.06 -25.40
C VAL A 380 -6.62 -0.89 -26.90
N ASP A 381 -5.76 -1.47 -27.75
CA ASP A 381 -5.85 -1.34 -29.21
C ASP A 381 -7.13 -1.96 -29.78
N SER A 382 -7.66 -3.01 -29.17
CA SER A 382 -8.95 -3.62 -29.56
C SER A 382 -10.15 -2.73 -29.25
N GLY A 383 -9.99 -1.75 -28.37
CA GLY A 383 -11.06 -0.88 -27.89
C GLY A 383 -11.89 -1.50 -26.78
N ALA A 384 -11.54 -2.68 -26.28
CA ALA A 384 -12.27 -3.38 -25.23
C ALA A 384 -12.45 -2.53 -23.95
N LEU A 385 -11.45 -1.68 -23.64
CA LEU A 385 -11.44 -0.84 -22.45
C LEU A 385 -11.98 0.59 -22.68
N ASN A 386 -12.40 0.95 -23.91
CA ASN A 386 -12.84 2.33 -24.20
C ASN A 386 -14.04 2.79 -23.38
N GLY A 387 -14.89 1.86 -22.96
CA GLY A 387 -16.03 2.15 -22.08
C GLY A 387 -15.65 2.59 -20.68
N ALA A 388 -14.50 2.12 -20.20
CA ALA A 388 -14.04 2.27 -18.83
C ALA A 388 -13.34 3.63 -18.55
N VAL A 389 -12.73 4.25 -19.58
CA VAL A 389 -11.87 5.44 -19.41
C VAL A 389 -12.39 6.69 -20.13
N LYS A 390 -13.69 6.87 -20.23
CA LYS A 390 -14.30 7.99 -20.98
C LYS A 390 -13.87 9.38 -20.50
N GLU A 391 -13.46 9.50 -19.25
CA GLU A 391 -13.08 10.77 -18.63
C GLU A 391 -11.60 11.12 -18.83
N TYR A 392 -10.79 10.17 -19.32
CA TYR A 392 -9.38 10.36 -19.60
C TYR A 392 -9.16 10.66 -21.09
N LYS A 393 -8.78 11.90 -21.41
CA LYS A 393 -8.69 12.40 -22.82
C LYS A 393 -7.67 11.64 -23.65
N ASN A 394 -6.58 11.18 -23.03
CA ASN A 394 -5.50 10.47 -23.70
C ASN A 394 -5.65 8.94 -23.63
N GLY A 395 -6.75 8.46 -22.99
CA GLY A 395 -7.00 7.03 -22.83
C GLY A 395 -6.07 6.35 -21.82
N ILE A 396 -5.68 5.11 -22.10
CA ILE A 396 -4.85 4.29 -21.22
C ILE A 396 -3.41 4.26 -21.71
N SER A 397 -2.46 4.45 -20.82
CA SER A 397 -1.03 4.18 -21.01
C SER A 397 -0.59 3.00 -20.14
N THR A 398 0.46 2.32 -20.56
CA THR A 398 1.03 1.17 -19.84
C THR A 398 2.45 1.49 -19.41
N LYS A 399 2.74 1.28 -18.14
CA LYS A 399 4.09 1.37 -17.57
C LYS A 399 4.53 -0.03 -17.14
N THR A 400 5.77 -0.39 -17.41
CA THR A 400 6.34 -1.59 -16.81
C THR A 400 6.83 -1.26 -15.42
N TYR A 401 6.66 -2.23 -14.53
CA TYR A 401 6.91 -2.08 -13.11
C TYR A 401 8.38 -1.85 -12.80
N ASP A 402 8.67 -0.88 -11.96
CA ASP A 402 9.97 -0.71 -11.34
C ASP A 402 10.07 -1.59 -10.07
N THR A 403 11.19 -2.28 -9.90
CA THR A 403 11.37 -3.28 -8.83
C THR A 403 11.53 -2.70 -7.44
N THR A 404 11.47 -1.39 -7.29
CA THR A 404 11.79 -0.68 -6.04
C THR A 404 10.59 -0.35 -5.18
N THR A 405 9.35 -0.48 -5.69
CA THR A 405 8.15 -0.19 -4.88
C THR A 405 7.89 -1.29 -3.88
N MET A 406 7.63 -0.92 -2.63
CA MET A 406 7.23 -1.81 -1.54
C MET A 406 5.71 -1.72 -1.38
N GLU A 407 5.02 -2.80 -1.64
CA GLU A 407 3.58 -2.99 -1.47
C GLU A 407 3.26 -4.49 -1.55
N ASP A 408 2.03 -4.90 -1.24
CA ASP A 408 1.64 -6.32 -1.14
C ASP A 408 1.98 -7.15 -2.38
N GLY A 409 1.87 -6.58 -3.58
CA GLY A 409 2.16 -7.23 -4.86
C GLY A 409 3.61 -7.72 -4.99
N VAL A 410 4.56 -7.11 -4.27
CA VAL A 410 5.98 -7.52 -4.26
C VAL A 410 6.15 -8.94 -3.75
N SER A 411 5.42 -9.32 -2.68
CA SER A 411 5.45 -10.68 -2.13
C SER A 411 4.96 -11.70 -3.16
N TYR A 412 3.88 -11.40 -3.85
CA TYR A 412 3.35 -12.26 -4.92
C TYR A 412 4.29 -12.35 -6.13
N ARG A 413 4.83 -11.22 -6.56
CA ARG A 413 5.79 -11.17 -7.67
C ARG A 413 7.03 -12.00 -7.37
N ASN A 414 7.60 -11.89 -6.17
CA ASN A 414 8.75 -12.67 -5.75
C ASN A 414 8.45 -14.18 -5.73
N ALA A 415 7.21 -14.56 -5.49
CA ALA A 415 6.74 -15.94 -5.61
C ALA A 415 6.48 -16.36 -7.07
N GLY A 416 6.53 -15.45 -8.03
CA GLY A 416 6.35 -15.73 -9.47
C GLY A 416 4.93 -15.44 -10.00
N VAL A 417 4.09 -14.73 -9.25
CA VAL A 417 2.76 -14.31 -9.69
C VAL A 417 2.88 -13.06 -10.55
N PRO A 418 2.35 -13.06 -11.79
CA PRO A 418 2.27 -11.84 -12.59
C PRO A 418 1.24 -10.88 -11.99
N TYR A 419 1.58 -9.59 -11.89
CA TYR A 419 0.66 -8.65 -11.29
C TYR A 419 0.55 -7.31 -11.98
N PHE A 420 -0.53 -6.62 -11.66
CA PHE A 420 -0.88 -5.27 -12.06
C PHE A 420 -1.02 -4.41 -10.80
N LEU A 421 -0.53 -3.18 -10.90
CA LEU A 421 -0.68 -2.16 -9.89
C LEU A 421 -1.36 -0.94 -10.53
N ASN A 422 -2.32 -0.35 -9.85
CA ASN A 422 -2.75 0.99 -10.18
C ASN A 422 -1.64 1.98 -9.79
N THR A 423 -1.52 3.07 -10.50
CA THR A 423 -0.45 4.04 -10.29
C THR A 423 -0.98 5.45 -10.36
N THR A 424 -1.84 5.79 -9.41
CA THR A 424 -2.30 7.18 -9.25
C THR A 424 -1.17 8.10 -8.81
N ASP A 425 -0.32 7.62 -7.92
CA ASP A 425 0.77 8.43 -7.35
C ASP A 425 1.89 8.74 -8.37
N THR A 426 2.21 7.82 -9.24
CA THR A 426 3.33 8.03 -10.18
C THR A 426 3.04 9.04 -11.29
N CYS A 427 1.80 9.39 -11.50
CA CYS A 427 1.43 10.47 -12.42
C CYS A 427 1.75 11.85 -11.84
N SER A 428 1.87 11.95 -10.55
CA SER A 428 2.04 13.19 -9.82
C SER A 428 3.26 14.00 -10.24
N GLY A 429 4.32 13.35 -10.68
CA GLY A 429 5.51 14.05 -11.19
C GLY A 429 5.27 14.89 -12.44
N GLU A 430 4.18 14.65 -13.18
CA GLU A 430 3.85 15.36 -14.42
C GLU A 430 2.78 16.45 -14.21
N THR A 431 2.03 16.40 -13.11
CA THR A 431 0.80 17.18 -12.95
C THR A 431 0.78 18.11 -11.73
N GLN A 432 1.89 18.23 -11.03
CA GLN A 432 1.98 19.20 -9.93
C GLN A 432 1.71 20.63 -10.43
N GLU A 433 0.61 21.22 -10.01
CA GLU A 433 0.23 22.57 -10.40
C GLU A 433 1.31 23.61 -10.10
N ASP A 434 2.12 23.39 -9.06
CA ASP A 434 3.18 24.29 -8.62
C ASP A 434 4.58 23.66 -8.59
N GLY A 435 4.74 22.37 -8.87
CA GLY A 435 6.03 21.69 -8.97
C GLY A 435 6.75 21.52 -7.62
N GLU A 436 6.07 21.68 -6.49
CA GLU A 436 6.68 21.65 -5.17
C GLU A 436 6.55 20.30 -4.47
N TYR A 437 5.34 19.67 -4.41
CA TYR A 437 5.11 18.46 -3.62
C TYR A 437 4.22 17.44 -4.34
N THR A 438 4.52 16.14 -4.15
CA THR A 438 3.69 15.01 -4.58
C THR A 438 2.53 14.78 -3.61
N TRP A 439 1.53 13.95 -4.00
CA TRP A 439 0.49 13.52 -3.07
C TRP A 439 1.09 12.85 -1.82
N THR A 440 2.08 11.98 -2.00
CA THR A 440 2.81 11.30 -0.93
C THR A 440 3.40 12.31 0.07
N GLN A 441 4.03 13.38 -0.43
CA GLN A 441 4.58 14.42 0.44
C GLN A 441 3.52 15.26 1.14
N LEU A 442 2.31 15.37 0.59
CA LEU A 442 1.22 16.17 1.16
C LEU A 442 0.38 15.38 2.16
N HIS A 443 -0.05 14.17 1.81
CA HIS A 443 -1.15 13.47 2.47
C HIS A 443 -0.77 12.09 3.05
N TYR A 444 0.27 11.42 2.51
CA TYR A 444 0.64 10.08 2.91
C TYR A 444 0.95 10.00 4.41
N HIS A 445 0.30 9.06 5.10
CA HIS A 445 0.43 8.86 6.55
C HIS A 445 0.19 10.12 7.40
N THR A 446 -0.83 10.91 7.03
CA THR A 446 -1.21 12.15 7.73
C THR A 446 -2.71 12.22 8.01
N GLU A 447 -3.13 13.15 8.91
CA GLU A 447 -4.55 13.44 9.15
C GLU A 447 -5.26 13.99 7.89
N SER A 448 -4.51 14.52 6.93
CA SER A 448 -5.09 15.02 5.67
C SER A 448 -5.38 13.92 4.65
N ASP A 449 -4.96 12.66 4.89
CA ASP A 449 -5.50 11.52 4.17
C ASP A 449 -6.89 11.15 4.70
N ASN A 450 -7.88 11.82 4.17
CA ASN A 450 -9.28 11.71 4.60
C ASN A 450 -10.24 11.83 3.41
N THR A 451 -11.54 11.86 3.67
CA THR A 451 -12.58 11.91 2.63
C THR A 451 -12.52 13.12 1.69
N ASP A 452 -11.79 14.18 2.04
CA ASP A 452 -11.64 15.37 1.16
C ASP A 452 -10.72 15.09 -0.04
N THR A 453 -9.92 14.01 0.02
CA THR A 453 -9.05 13.57 -1.08
C THR A 453 -9.77 12.74 -2.14
N TYR A 454 -11.05 12.39 -1.94
CA TYR A 454 -11.81 11.50 -2.80
C TYR A 454 -12.06 12.03 -4.21
N SER A 455 -11.77 11.21 -5.20
CA SER A 455 -12.14 11.40 -6.59
C SER A 455 -12.97 10.22 -7.14
N GLU A 456 -14.27 10.44 -7.35
CA GLU A 456 -15.13 9.47 -8.01
C GLU A 456 -14.61 9.07 -9.40
N LYS A 457 -14.05 10.04 -10.15
CA LYS A 457 -13.48 9.81 -11.49
C LYS A 457 -12.40 8.74 -11.45
N VAL A 458 -11.47 8.85 -10.52
CA VAL A 458 -10.31 7.94 -10.42
C VAL A 458 -10.75 6.57 -9.93
N MET A 459 -11.48 6.50 -8.82
CA MET A 459 -11.96 5.22 -8.27
C MET A 459 -12.81 4.45 -9.27
N LYS A 460 -13.72 5.16 -9.98
CA LYS A 460 -14.54 4.56 -11.03
C LYS A 460 -13.71 4.01 -12.19
N ALA A 461 -12.66 4.72 -12.59
CA ALA A 461 -11.78 4.26 -13.65
C ALA A 461 -11.00 3.01 -13.21
N ASN A 462 -10.49 2.97 -11.98
CA ASN A 462 -9.84 1.78 -11.42
C ASN A 462 -10.79 0.58 -11.42
N ILE A 463 -11.98 0.71 -10.86
CA ILE A 463 -13.00 -0.36 -10.86
C ILE A 463 -13.30 -0.81 -12.30
N ALA A 464 -13.54 0.14 -13.21
CA ALA A 464 -13.96 -0.16 -14.58
C ALA A 464 -12.84 -0.81 -15.42
N VAL A 465 -11.62 -0.26 -15.37
CA VAL A 465 -10.49 -0.75 -16.19
C VAL A 465 -10.01 -2.10 -15.71
N PHE A 466 -9.68 -2.20 -14.44
CA PHE A 466 -9.08 -3.43 -13.90
C PHE A 466 -10.11 -4.58 -13.84
N GLY A 467 -11.37 -4.30 -13.53
CA GLY A 467 -12.42 -5.31 -13.62
C GLY A 467 -12.67 -5.78 -15.05
N SER A 468 -12.64 -4.87 -16.03
CA SER A 468 -12.73 -5.25 -17.47
C SER A 468 -11.52 -6.08 -17.91
N MET A 469 -10.32 -5.72 -17.45
CA MET A 469 -9.09 -6.49 -17.73
C MET A 469 -9.18 -7.89 -17.13
N ALA A 470 -9.65 -8.01 -15.89
CA ALA A 470 -9.84 -9.30 -15.22
C ALA A 470 -10.80 -10.20 -16.00
N ILE A 471 -11.96 -9.65 -16.46
CA ILE A 471 -12.91 -10.38 -17.29
C ILE A 471 -12.27 -10.82 -18.62
N ALA A 472 -11.51 -9.95 -19.28
CA ALA A 472 -10.82 -10.30 -20.52
C ALA A 472 -9.78 -11.41 -20.31
N ILE A 473 -8.96 -11.31 -19.26
CA ILE A 473 -7.95 -12.31 -18.91
C ILE A 473 -8.60 -13.65 -18.59
N ASP A 474 -9.68 -13.64 -17.81
CA ASP A 474 -10.41 -14.85 -17.42
C ASP A 474 -10.96 -15.63 -18.64
N GLN A 475 -11.34 -14.93 -19.69
CA GLN A 475 -11.94 -15.54 -20.89
C GLN A 475 -10.95 -15.82 -22.04
N LEU A 476 -9.70 -15.42 -21.90
CA LEU A 476 -8.69 -15.74 -22.91
C LEU A 476 -8.37 -17.24 -22.92
N PRO A 477 -8.43 -17.90 -24.08
CA PRO A 477 -8.12 -19.34 -24.20
C PRO A 477 -6.63 -19.66 -23.93
N ALA A 478 -5.76 -18.67 -24.05
CA ALA A 478 -4.35 -18.72 -23.71
C ALA A 478 -3.80 -17.29 -23.60
N MET A 479 -2.98 -17.04 -22.59
CA MET A 479 -2.32 -15.75 -22.45
C MET A 479 -1.10 -15.65 -23.34
N SER A 480 -1.03 -14.54 -24.09
CA SER A 480 0.11 -14.22 -24.96
C SER A 480 1.12 -13.42 -24.18
N LEU A 481 1.99 -14.10 -23.42
CA LEU A 481 3.04 -13.46 -22.64
C LEU A 481 4.27 -13.17 -23.50
N ASN A 482 4.82 -11.97 -23.37
CA ASN A 482 6.05 -11.56 -24.01
C ASN A 482 7.26 -11.74 -23.07
N MET A 483 7.70 -12.97 -22.87
CA MET A 483 8.86 -13.27 -22.01
C MET A 483 10.16 -12.62 -22.51
N GLN A 484 10.24 -12.19 -23.79
CA GLN A 484 11.40 -11.45 -24.29
C GLN A 484 11.50 -10.06 -23.64
N ALA A 485 10.37 -9.44 -23.33
CA ALA A 485 10.36 -8.15 -22.63
C ALA A 485 11.03 -8.25 -21.26
N THR A 486 10.70 -9.29 -20.47
CA THR A 486 11.33 -9.55 -19.17
C THR A 486 12.84 -9.80 -19.30
N ILE A 487 13.25 -10.56 -20.34
CA ILE A 487 14.68 -10.80 -20.62
C ILE A 487 15.41 -9.52 -21.00
N ASP A 488 14.77 -8.63 -21.73
CA ASP A 488 15.38 -7.38 -22.17
C ASP A 488 15.48 -6.39 -21.01
N ASP A 489 14.47 -6.33 -20.14
CA ASP A 489 14.46 -5.56 -18.91
C ASP A 489 15.59 -6.01 -17.96
N LEU A 490 15.72 -7.32 -17.72
CA LEU A 490 16.83 -7.88 -16.95
C LEU A 490 18.21 -7.53 -17.53
N LYS A 491 18.35 -7.46 -18.85
CA LYS A 491 19.64 -7.05 -19.46
C LYS A 491 19.90 -5.56 -19.29
N GLU A 492 18.87 -4.74 -19.33
CA GLU A 492 18.98 -3.29 -19.14
C GLU A 492 19.32 -2.94 -17.69
N SER A 493 18.87 -3.75 -16.71
CA SER A 493 19.19 -3.56 -15.31
C SER A 493 20.64 -3.87 -14.92
N PHE A 494 21.43 -4.46 -15.83
CA PHE A 494 22.82 -4.80 -15.57
C PHE A 494 23.70 -3.54 -15.38
N ASN A 495 24.18 -3.32 -14.18
CA ASN A 495 25.09 -2.25 -13.85
C ASN A 495 26.56 -2.71 -13.97
N GLU A 496 27.26 -2.24 -15.02
CA GLU A 496 28.64 -2.66 -15.33
C GLU A 496 29.65 -2.25 -14.23
N ASP A 497 29.42 -1.14 -13.55
CA ASP A 497 30.31 -0.65 -12.50
C ASP A 497 30.18 -1.51 -11.24
N LEU A 498 28.95 -1.74 -10.76
CA LEU A 498 28.68 -2.62 -9.62
C LEU A 498 29.13 -4.07 -9.90
N ALA A 499 28.86 -4.58 -11.09
CA ALA A 499 29.30 -5.91 -11.50
C ALA A 499 30.83 -6.03 -11.47
N SER A 500 31.53 -5.00 -11.95
CA SER A 500 33.00 -4.94 -11.93
C SER A 500 33.55 -4.93 -10.51
N GLU A 501 32.94 -4.17 -9.60
CA GLU A 501 33.30 -4.14 -8.17
C GLU A 501 33.05 -5.51 -7.50
N ALA A 502 31.94 -6.17 -7.84
CA ALA A 502 31.60 -7.50 -7.36
C ALA A 502 32.41 -8.64 -8.03
N GLY A 503 33.23 -8.34 -9.05
CA GLY A 503 33.97 -9.34 -9.80
C GLY A 503 33.10 -10.22 -10.73
N VAL A 504 31.90 -9.75 -11.06
CA VAL A 504 30.96 -10.41 -11.97
C VAL A 504 31.15 -9.83 -13.38
N SER A 505 31.25 -10.70 -14.39
CA SER A 505 31.34 -10.24 -15.78
C SER A 505 29.96 -10.28 -16.44
N LYS A 506 29.75 -9.41 -17.45
CA LYS A 506 28.52 -9.42 -18.28
C LYS A 506 28.26 -10.78 -18.94
N LYS A 507 29.25 -11.63 -19.02
CA LYS A 507 29.14 -12.97 -19.59
C LYS A 507 28.60 -13.97 -18.56
N ASP A 508 28.77 -13.67 -17.27
CA ASP A 508 28.32 -14.50 -16.15
C ASP A 508 26.90 -14.09 -15.70
N TRP A 509 26.46 -12.88 -16.09
CA TRP A 509 25.09 -12.38 -15.96
C TRP A 509 24.21 -12.87 -17.13
#